data_912bfde49759781e814708eb5eabb173
#
_entry.id   912bfde49759781e814708eb5eabb173
#
_cell.length_a   1.000
_cell.length_b   1.000
_cell.length_c   1.000
_cell.angle_alpha   90.00
_cell.angle_beta   90.00
_cell.angle_gamma   90.00
#
_symmetry.space_group_name_H-M   'P 1'
#
loop_
_entity.id
_entity.type
_entity.pdbx_description
1 polymer ?
#
loop_
_entity_poly.entity_id
_entity_poly.type
_entity_poly.pdbx_seq_one_letter_code
_entity_poly.pdbx_strand_id
1 'polypeptide(L)'
;VTHEYRGVIHVHSTFSDGRGDIDQIMLEANHADVDFLILTDHNTIEAKLRGYEGWHDCCLLAVGEEITPKTKADHYLALDI
;
A
#
# COMPACT_ATOMS: atom_id res chain seq x y z
N VAL A 1 -21.70 11.12 -17.20
CA VAL A 1 -20.39 11.60 -16.77
C VAL A 1 -19.53 10.43 -16.34
N THR A 2 -18.34 10.37 -16.91
CA THR A 2 -17.39 9.31 -16.59
C THR A 2 -16.41 9.82 -15.53
N HIS A 3 -16.23 9.07 -14.45
CA HIS A 3 -15.25 9.38 -13.42
C HIS A 3 -14.02 8.50 -13.60
N GLU A 4 -12.87 9.12 -13.55
CA GLU A 4 -11.60 8.39 -13.58
C GLU A 4 -11.00 8.40 -12.18
N TYR A 5 -10.51 7.23 -11.75
CA TYR A 5 -9.84 7.09 -10.48
C TYR A 5 -8.38 6.71 -10.72
N ARG A 6 -7.49 7.35 -10.00
CA ARG A 6 -6.05 7.06 -10.07
C ARG A 6 -5.67 6.21 -8.88
N GLY A 7 -5.10 5.05 -9.16
CA GLY A 7 -4.66 4.16 -8.10
C GLY A 7 -3.22 3.74 -8.28
N VAL A 8 -2.57 3.45 -7.16
CA VAL A 8 -1.24 2.88 -7.14
C VAL A 8 -1.32 1.56 -6.41
N ILE A 9 -0.85 0.50 -7.04
CA ILE A 9 -0.75 -0.82 -6.43
C ILE A 9 0.72 -1.18 -6.33
N HIS A 10 1.05 -2.07 -5.40
CA HIS A 10 2.44 -2.52 -5.20
C HIS A 10 3.33 -1.41 -4.65
N VAL A 11 3.03 -0.97 -3.43
CA VAL A 11 3.81 0.05 -2.70
C VAL A 11 4.35 -0.56 -1.43
N HIS A 12 5.58 -0.20 -1.06
CA HIS A 12 6.23 -0.68 0.16
C HIS A 12 6.47 0.48 1.12
N SER A 13 6.27 0.22 2.41
CA SER A 13 6.54 1.17 3.48
C SER A 13 7.78 0.74 4.27
N THR A 14 8.09 1.52 5.31
CA THR A 14 9.19 1.17 6.23
C THR A 14 8.91 -0.08 7.06
N PHE A 15 7.71 -0.64 7.00
CA PHE A 15 7.45 -1.94 7.61
C PHE A 15 8.15 -3.07 6.87
N SER A 16 8.60 -2.85 5.64
CA SER A 16 9.47 -3.79 4.92
C SER A 16 10.68 -3.03 4.35
N ASP A 17 10.73 -2.81 3.05
CA ASP A 17 11.90 -2.21 2.40
C ASP A 17 11.64 -0.84 1.75
N GLY A 18 10.48 -0.25 2.00
CA GLY A 18 10.18 1.09 1.52
C GLY A 18 10.94 2.16 2.31
N ARG A 19 10.99 3.37 1.76
CA ARG A 19 11.71 4.49 2.39
C ARG A 19 10.82 5.44 3.17
N GLY A 20 9.50 5.43 2.87
CA GLY A 20 8.55 6.29 3.55
C GLY A 20 7.71 5.52 4.54
N ASP A 21 7.38 6.16 5.65
CA ASP A 21 6.37 5.60 6.53
C ASP A 21 4.96 5.86 5.95
N ILE A 22 3.94 5.28 6.58
CA ILE A 22 2.58 5.37 6.04
C ILE A 22 2.13 6.82 5.92
N ASP A 23 2.41 7.65 6.92
CA ASP A 23 1.97 9.05 6.90
C ASP A 23 2.62 9.82 5.74
N GLN A 24 3.90 9.58 5.48
CA GLN A 24 4.60 10.20 4.35
C GLN A 24 4.04 9.72 3.02
N ILE A 25 3.81 8.42 2.89
CA ILE A 25 3.25 7.84 1.66
C ILE A 25 1.87 8.44 1.37
N MET A 26 1.01 8.53 2.37
CA MET A 26 -0.34 9.06 2.17
C MET A 26 -0.33 10.56 1.91
N LEU A 27 0.59 11.31 2.51
CA LEU A 27 0.75 12.73 2.24
C LEU A 27 1.12 12.96 0.77
N GLU A 28 2.09 12.21 0.26
CA GLU A 28 2.51 12.29 -1.14
C GLU A 28 1.40 11.87 -2.10
N ALA A 29 0.65 10.82 -1.74
CA ALA A 29 -0.47 10.35 -2.55
C ALA A 29 -1.55 11.42 -2.66
N ASN A 30 -1.88 12.10 -1.58
CA ASN A 30 -2.85 13.19 -1.61
C ASN A 30 -2.37 14.38 -2.44
N HIS A 31 -1.08 14.71 -2.36
CA HIS A 31 -0.50 15.79 -3.18
C HIS A 31 -0.50 15.44 -4.68
N ALA A 32 -0.39 14.18 -5.03
CA ALA A 32 -0.37 13.72 -6.40
C ALA A 32 -1.77 13.40 -6.95
N ASP A 33 -2.81 13.67 -6.19
CA ASP A 33 -4.21 13.39 -6.54
C ASP A 33 -4.47 11.91 -6.80
N VAL A 34 -3.83 11.05 -6.04
CA VAL A 34 -4.07 9.61 -6.07
C VAL A 34 -5.32 9.31 -5.25
N ASP A 35 -6.26 8.58 -5.82
CA ASP A 35 -7.53 8.29 -5.17
C ASP A 35 -7.48 7.08 -4.25
N PHE A 36 -6.67 6.09 -4.61
CA PHE A 36 -6.47 4.92 -3.76
C PHE A 36 -5.07 4.37 -3.92
N LEU A 37 -4.61 3.67 -2.88
CA LEU A 37 -3.29 3.07 -2.84
C LEU A 37 -3.39 1.71 -2.17
N ILE A 38 -2.75 0.72 -2.76
CA ILE A 38 -2.67 -0.62 -2.18
C ILE A 38 -1.24 -0.85 -1.72
N LEU A 39 -1.05 -0.90 -0.40
CA LEU A 39 0.24 -1.15 0.21
C LEU A 39 0.50 -2.65 0.23
N THR A 40 1.65 -3.05 -0.27
CA THR A 40 2.01 -4.47 -0.35
C THR A 40 3.43 -4.68 0.17
N ASP A 41 3.62 -4.48 1.48
CA ASP A 41 4.92 -4.70 2.11
C ASP A 41 5.34 -6.18 2.01
N HIS A 42 6.64 -6.41 1.96
CA HIS A 42 7.18 -7.77 1.87
C HIS A 42 6.88 -8.58 3.15
N ASN A 43 6.19 -9.69 2.96
CA ASN A 43 5.94 -10.69 4.02
C ASN A 43 5.38 -10.12 5.32
N THR A 44 4.60 -9.02 5.25
CA THR A 44 3.99 -8.43 6.43
C THR A 44 2.72 -7.68 6.09
N ILE A 45 1.74 -7.72 7.00
CA ILE A 45 0.54 -6.88 6.96
C ILE A 45 0.50 -5.97 8.19
N GLU A 46 1.67 -5.58 8.69
CA GLU A 46 1.79 -4.80 9.91
C GLU A 46 0.96 -3.50 9.85
N ALA A 47 0.92 -2.85 8.67
CA ALA A 47 0.13 -1.65 8.51
C ALA A 47 -1.37 -1.90 8.77
N LYS A 48 -1.89 -3.04 8.34
CA LYS A 48 -3.28 -3.42 8.61
C LYS A 48 -3.50 -3.68 10.09
N LEU A 49 -2.58 -4.43 10.72
CA LEU A 49 -2.67 -4.76 12.13
C LEU A 49 -2.61 -3.53 13.03
N ARG A 50 -1.94 -2.48 12.58
CA ARG A 50 -1.84 -1.20 13.31
C ARG A 50 -2.97 -0.24 12.99
N GLY A 51 -3.92 -0.63 12.14
CA GLY A 51 -5.11 0.18 11.86
C GLY A 51 -4.91 1.28 10.83
N TYR A 52 -3.91 1.19 9.97
CA TYR A 52 -3.68 2.21 8.94
C TYR A 52 -4.63 2.11 7.76
N GLU A 53 -5.28 0.97 7.55
CA GLU A 53 -6.21 0.79 6.44
C GLU A 53 -7.41 1.73 6.55
N GLY A 54 -7.81 2.34 5.45
CA GLY A 54 -8.94 3.25 5.41
C GLY A 54 -8.62 4.57 4.70
N TRP A 55 -9.44 5.56 4.92
CA TRP A 55 -9.27 6.87 4.30
C TRP A 55 -8.22 7.71 5.01
N HIS A 56 -7.34 8.30 4.21
CA HIS A 56 -6.37 9.30 4.64
C HIS A 56 -6.61 10.55 3.78
N ASP A 57 -7.38 11.49 4.31
CA ASP A 57 -7.90 12.63 3.57
C ASP A 57 -8.68 12.16 2.33
N CYS A 58 -8.21 12.41 1.13
CA CYS A 58 -8.90 12.05 -0.11
C CYS A 58 -8.39 10.76 -0.75
N CYS A 59 -7.48 10.06 -0.10
CA CYS A 59 -6.90 8.83 -0.63
C CYS A 59 -7.24 7.64 0.26
N LEU A 60 -7.76 6.58 -0.36
CA LEU A 60 -8.09 5.35 0.34
C LEU A 60 -6.87 4.42 0.38
N LEU A 61 -6.51 3.98 1.56
CA LEU A 61 -5.43 3.00 1.73
C LEU A 61 -6.00 1.61 1.99
N ALA A 62 -5.67 0.67 1.13
CA ALA A 62 -5.92 -0.75 1.35
C ALA A 62 -4.58 -1.43 1.59
N VAL A 63 -4.56 -2.44 2.45
CA VAL A 63 -3.34 -3.15 2.80
C VAL A 63 -3.41 -4.58 2.33
N GLY A 64 -2.43 -4.97 1.53
CA GLY A 64 -2.18 -6.34 1.15
C GLY A 64 -0.78 -6.74 1.55
N GLU A 65 -0.24 -7.75 0.89
CA GLU A 65 1.09 -8.28 1.22
C GLU A 65 1.76 -8.76 -0.06
N GLU A 66 3.05 -8.46 -0.20
CA GLU A 66 3.86 -9.09 -1.25
C GLU A 66 4.58 -10.28 -0.63
N ILE A 67 4.21 -11.48 -1.07
CA ILE A 67 4.78 -12.71 -0.53
C ILE A 67 6.06 -13.02 -1.29
N THR A 68 7.18 -13.07 -0.56
CA THR A 68 8.49 -13.36 -1.11
C THR A 68 9.00 -14.66 -0.51
N PRO A 69 8.94 -15.77 -1.25
CA PRO A 69 9.47 -17.05 -0.75
C PRO A 69 10.97 -16.99 -0.50
N LYS A 70 11.43 -17.70 0.53
CA LYS A 70 12.85 -17.67 0.90
C LYS A 70 13.78 -18.25 -0.17
N THR A 71 13.27 -19.14 -1.00
CA THR A 71 14.09 -19.91 -1.94
C THR A 71 13.90 -19.54 -3.40
N LYS A 72 13.03 -18.59 -3.71
CA LYS A 72 12.72 -18.21 -5.09
C LYS A 72 12.68 -16.72 -5.23
N ALA A 73 12.97 -16.26 -6.46
CA ALA A 73 12.89 -14.86 -6.80
C ALA A 73 11.47 -14.40 -7.12
N ASP A 74 10.51 -15.31 -7.19
CA ASP A 74 9.13 -14.97 -7.52
C ASP A 74 8.44 -14.28 -6.36
N HIS A 75 7.71 -13.22 -6.68
CA HIS A 75 6.95 -12.45 -5.69
C HIS A 75 5.47 -12.56 -6.00
N TYR A 76 4.67 -12.67 -4.96
CA TYR A 76 3.22 -12.77 -5.07
C TYR A 76 2.56 -11.65 -4.28
N LEU A 77 1.51 -11.06 -4.86
CA LEU A 77 0.71 -10.06 -4.15
C LEU A 77 -0.53 -10.73 -3.58
N ALA A 78 -0.74 -10.56 -2.29
CA ALA A 78 -1.93 -11.05 -1.60
C ALA A 78 -2.71 -9.83 -1.11
N LEU A 79 -3.95 -9.71 -1.60
CA LEU A 79 -4.80 -8.58 -1.28
C LEU A 79 -5.99 -9.07 -0.45
N ASP A 80 -6.52 -8.19 0.39
CA ASP A 80 -7.70 -8.47 1.20
C ASP A 80 -7.54 -9.69 2.11
N ILE A 81 -6.41 -9.77 2.80
CA ILE A 81 -6.08 -10.85 3.72
C ILE A 81 -6.31 -10.48 5.19
#